data_598ca58e244631ff441756e392cc7de3
#
_entry.id   598ca58e244631ff441756e392cc7de3
#
_cell.length_a   1.000
_cell.length_b   1.000
_cell.length_c   1.000
_cell.angle_alpha   90.00
_cell.angle_beta   90.00
_cell.angle_gamma   90.00
#
_symmetry.space_group_name_H-M   'P 1'
#
loop_
_entity.id
_entity.type
_entity.pdbx_description
1 polymer ?
#
loop_
_entity_poly.entity_id
_entity_poly.type
_entity_poly.pdbx_seq_one_letter_code
_entity_poly.pdbx_strand_id
1 'polypeptide(L)'
;MPHDFDADRLRQLVSGRRWGQSLDVRATTPSTMDDAAKAAAAGAPDGHVVLADHQTRGRGAHGRQWVSPSGADIYFSVVARPAVEPASTAMVTLAVGLAVREAVAGWVPGRSALVKWPNDVWIERRKCAGILVESRTIGTSIDSVIIGVGVNVNRLEWPVELAGTATSLRAERAEGDALDREQVFADVLSHMEKWVERFVKDGAQAIVQALEPQLALIGELVTWEDGIGVFEGIDHDGAARVRTDGGVSSLHAARLEPVDADPGALA
;
A
#
# COMPACT_ATOMS: atom_id res chain seq x y z
N MET A 1 23.41 -0.76 15.28
CA MET A 1 22.83 0.58 15.37
C MET A 1 21.85 0.68 14.22
N PRO A 2 20.62 1.13 14.42
CA PRO A 2 19.75 1.41 13.28
C PRO A 2 20.43 2.49 12.43
N HIS A 3 20.73 2.17 11.18
CA HIS A 3 21.35 3.10 10.25
C HIS A 3 20.24 4.00 9.69
N ASP A 4 20.44 5.32 9.77
CA ASP A 4 19.66 6.28 8.98
C ASP A 4 19.84 5.95 7.48
N PHE A 5 18.85 6.31 6.67
CA PHE A 5 18.95 6.15 5.23
C PHE A 5 20.12 6.96 4.65
N ASP A 6 20.94 6.34 3.81
CA ASP A 6 21.99 7.00 3.04
C ASP A 6 21.37 7.60 1.77
N ALA A 7 21.24 8.93 1.75
CA ALA A 7 20.61 9.64 0.64
C ALA A 7 21.35 9.47 -0.70
N ASP A 8 22.68 9.35 -0.70
CA ASP A 8 23.47 9.18 -1.93
C ASP A 8 23.31 7.77 -2.47
N ARG A 9 23.32 6.77 -1.61
CA ARG A 9 23.01 5.39 -1.98
C ARG A 9 21.60 5.22 -2.52
N LEU A 10 20.61 5.83 -1.87
CA LEU A 10 19.23 5.83 -2.36
C LEU A 10 19.11 6.43 -3.74
N ARG A 11 19.75 7.59 -4.03
CA ARG A 11 19.77 8.19 -5.35
C ARG A 11 20.42 7.27 -6.41
N GLN A 12 21.46 6.53 -6.03
CA GLN A 12 22.07 5.53 -6.92
C GLN A 12 21.11 4.38 -7.23
N LEU A 13 20.42 3.84 -6.22
CA LEU A 13 19.48 2.73 -6.37
C LEU A 13 18.27 3.08 -7.25
N VAL A 14 17.83 4.33 -7.24
CA VAL A 14 16.71 4.81 -8.08
C VAL A 14 17.16 5.52 -9.35
N SER A 15 18.46 5.53 -9.66
CA SER A 15 19.00 6.18 -10.86
C SER A 15 18.42 5.56 -12.14
N GLY A 16 18.16 6.40 -13.17
CA GLY A 16 17.59 5.96 -14.45
C GLY A 16 16.07 5.73 -14.43
N ARG A 17 15.39 5.93 -13.28
CA ARG A 17 13.93 5.89 -13.16
C ARG A 17 13.36 7.31 -13.23
N ARG A 18 12.07 7.45 -13.56
CA ARG A 18 11.37 8.73 -13.49
C ARG A 18 11.06 9.09 -12.04
N TRP A 19 10.57 8.12 -11.26
CA TRP A 19 10.26 8.32 -9.85
C TRP A 19 11.52 8.20 -8.98
N GLY A 20 11.64 9.09 -8.00
CA GLY A 20 12.78 9.16 -7.09
C GLY A 20 13.95 10.04 -7.55
N GLN A 21 13.90 10.63 -8.77
CA GLN A 21 14.90 11.61 -9.21
C GLN A 21 14.96 12.83 -8.29
N SER A 22 13.80 13.26 -7.81
CA SER A 22 13.65 14.25 -6.74
C SER A 22 13.31 13.51 -5.45
N LEU A 23 14.25 13.43 -4.52
CA LEU A 23 14.16 12.65 -3.29
C LEU A 23 14.51 13.50 -2.08
N ASP A 24 13.58 13.61 -1.13
CA ASP A 24 13.73 14.23 0.18
C ASP A 24 13.79 13.13 1.24
N VAL A 25 14.95 12.96 1.88
CA VAL A 25 15.19 11.95 2.91
C VAL A 25 15.24 12.60 4.28
N ARG A 26 14.43 12.10 5.22
CA ARG A 26 14.29 12.68 6.56
C ARG A 26 14.54 11.65 7.65
N ALA A 27 15.28 12.03 8.68
CA ALA A 27 15.40 11.19 9.88
C ALA A 27 14.04 11.11 10.61
N THR A 28 13.34 12.25 10.73
CA THR A 28 12.03 12.31 11.42
C THR A 28 11.12 13.34 10.74
N THR A 29 9.85 12.98 10.61
CA THR A 29 8.79 13.92 10.17
C THR A 29 7.48 13.61 10.91
N PRO A 30 6.54 14.55 10.98
CA PRO A 30 5.18 14.22 11.38
C PRO A 30 4.53 13.18 10.47
N SER A 31 4.57 13.38 9.16
CA SER A 31 4.00 12.47 8.16
C SER A 31 4.60 12.75 6.77
N THR A 32 5.06 11.71 6.09
CA THR A 32 5.52 11.80 4.70
C THR A 32 4.41 12.24 3.75
N MET A 33 3.15 11.87 4.03
CA MET A 33 1.97 12.31 3.27
C MET A 33 1.79 13.83 3.32
N ASP A 34 1.87 14.41 4.52
CA ASP A 34 1.71 15.85 4.71
C ASP A 34 2.86 16.63 4.04
N ASP A 35 4.07 16.10 4.11
CA ASP A 35 5.22 16.73 3.48
C ASP A 35 5.18 16.62 1.96
N ALA A 36 4.78 15.46 1.41
CA ALA A 36 4.59 15.28 -0.03
C ALA A 36 3.46 16.19 -0.55
N ALA A 37 2.36 16.35 0.20
CA ALA A 37 1.28 17.27 -0.15
C ALA A 37 1.75 18.73 -0.19
N LYS A 38 2.60 19.17 0.77
CA LYS A 38 3.23 20.49 0.76
C LYS A 38 4.18 20.64 -0.43
N ALA A 39 5.00 19.62 -0.72
CA ALA A 39 5.89 19.63 -1.87
C ALA A 39 5.11 19.73 -3.19
N ALA A 40 4.02 18.97 -3.33
CA ALA A 40 3.13 19.05 -4.51
C ALA A 40 2.55 20.45 -4.69
N ALA A 41 2.09 21.08 -3.60
CA ALA A 41 1.57 22.46 -3.61
C ALA A 41 2.65 23.50 -3.96
N ALA A 42 3.92 23.22 -3.64
CA ALA A 42 5.07 24.05 -3.99
C ALA A 42 5.62 23.76 -5.41
N GLY A 43 4.96 22.88 -6.18
CA GLY A 43 5.35 22.59 -7.57
C GLY A 43 6.37 21.48 -7.71
N ALA A 44 6.51 20.58 -6.74
CA ALA A 44 7.37 19.41 -6.88
C ALA A 44 7.02 18.61 -8.15
N PRO A 45 8.02 18.06 -8.86
CA PRO A 45 7.81 17.32 -10.10
C PRO A 45 7.06 16.00 -9.86
N ASP A 46 6.52 15.43 -10.94
CA ASP A 46 6.03 14.05 -10.95
C ASP A 46 7.14 13.09 -10.51
N GLY A 47 6.81 12.14 -9.64
CA GLY A 47 7.75 11.19 -9.08
C GLY A 47 8.64 11.76 -7.97
N HIS A 48 8.36 12.96 -7.43
CA HIS A 48 9.03 13.43 -6.22
C HIS A 48 8.69 12.53 -5.03
N VAL A 49 9.70 12.12 -4.29
CA VAL A 49 9.56 11.22 -3.13
C VAL A 49 9.98 11.90 -1.84
N VAL A 50 9.16 11.75 -0.80
CA VAL A 50 9.54 12.01 0.59
C VAL A 50 9.65 10.68 1.32
N LEU A 51 10.83 10.33 1.80
CA LEU A 51 11.14 9.14 2.59
C LEU A 51 11.54 9.53 4.00
N ALA A 52 11.03 8.84 5.02
CA ALA A 52 11.38 9.09 6.42
C ALA A 52 11.74 7.81 7.16
N ASP A 53 12.73 7.91 8.07
CA ASP A 53 13.08 6.82 8.97
C ASP A 53 12.07 6.69 10.13
N HIS A 54 11.49 7.82 10.57
CA HIS A 54 10.51 7.89 11.65
C HIS A 54 9.38 8.85 11.34
N GLN A 55 8.13 8.45 11.67
CA GLN A 55 6.99 9.37 11.64
C GLN A 55 6.36 9.51 13.03
N THR A 56 6.22 10.75 13.52
CA THR A 56 5.59 11.02 14.83
C THR A 56 4.05 10.96 14.77
N ARG A 57 3.45 11.16 13.59
CA ARG A 57 2.01 11.10 13.32
C ARG A 57 1.75 10.45 11.97
N GLY A 58 2.32 9.24 11.75
CA GLY A 58 2.08 8.48 10.52
C GLY A 58 0.58 8.29 10.27
N ARG A 59 0.14 8.50 9.03
CA ARG A 59 -1.28 8.44 8.64
C ARG A 59 -1.61 7.12 7.98
N GLY A 60 -2.75 6.56 8.35
CA GLY A 60 -3.38 5.41 7.68
C GLY A 60 -4.79 5.79 7.20
N ALA A 61 -5.44 4.89 6.48
CA ALA A 61 -6.80 5.09 6.00
C ALA A 61 -7.81 5.22 7.16
N HIS A 62 -8.92 5.92 6.91
CA HIS A 62 -10.02 6.14 7.86
C HIS A 62 -9.58 6.79 9.19
N GLY A 63 -8.62 7.73 9.13
CA GLY A 63 -8.12 8.46 10.29
C GLY A 63 -7.27 7.65 11.27
N ARG A 64 -6.91 6.41 10.93
CA ARG A 64 -6.03 5.57 11.77
C ARG A 64 -4.60 6.04 11.70
N GLN A 65 -3.83 5.74 12.74
CA GLN A 65 -2.41 6.00 12.78
C GLN A 65 -1.62 4.81 12.20
N TRP A 66 -0.58 5.11 11.40
CA TRP A 66 0.44 4.16 11.02
C TRP A 66 1.61 4.23 12.00
N VAL A 67 1.85 3.17 12.74
CA VAL A 67 2.95 3.07 13.71
C VAL A 67 4.27 3.00 12.97
N SER A 68 5.14 4.00 13.17
CA SER A 68 6.33 4.23 12.34
C SER A 68 7.61 4.38 13.17
N PRO A 69 8.10 3.33 13.88
CA PRO A 69 9.35 3.41 14.62
C PRO A 69 10.57 3.60 13.69
N SER A 70 11.61 4.23 14.22
CA SER A 70 12.88 4.40 13.52
C SER A 70 13.62 3.08 13.34
N GLY A 71 14.37 2.95 12.23
CA GLY A 71 15.36 1.89 12.01
C GLY A 71 14.80 0.55 11.56
N ALA A 72 13.49 0.34 11.51
CA ALA A 72 12.90 -0.95 11.24
C ALA A 72 12.25 -1.09 9.86
N ASP A 73 11.52 -0.12 9.42
CA ASP A 73 10.61 -0.21 8.29
C ASP A 73 10.86 0.90 7.27
N ILE A 74 10.05 0.99 6.21
CA ILE A 74 10.09 2.08 5.25
C ILE A 74 8.75 2.81 5.22
N TYR A 75 8.81 4.14 5.24
CA TYR A 75 7.67 5.06 5.17
C TYR A 75 7.98 6.13 4.15
N PHE A 76 7.25 6.17 3.08
CA PHE A 76 7.47 7.17 2.04
C PHE A 76 6.18 7.58 1.37
N SER A 77 6.23 8.72 0.71
CA SER A 77 5.12 9.22 -0.10
C SER A 77 5.64 9.75 -1.43
N VAL A 78 4.92 9.47 -2.51
CA VAL A 78 5.23 9.91 -3.87
C VAL A 78 4.23 10.97 -4.30
N VAL A 79 4.70 12.07 -4.86
CA VAL A 79 3.89 13.01 -5.62
C VAL A 79 3.78 12.48 -7.05
N ALA A 80 2.64 11.96 -7.41
CA ALA A 80 2.37 11.49 -8.77
C ALA A 80 1.43 12.45 -9.50
N ARG A 81 1.61 12.61 -10.83
CA ARG A 81 0.73 13.41 -11.69
C ARG A 81 0.24 12.57 -12.87
N PRO A 82 -0.49 11.47 -12.59
CA PRO A 82 -1.01 10.62 -13.64
C PRO A 82 -2.12 11.34 -14.42
N ALA A 83 -2.16 11.13 -15.72
CA ALA A 83 -3.24 11.63 -16.56
C ALA A 83 -4.49 10.75 -16.39
N VAL A 84 -5.15 10.86 -15.25
CA VAL A 84 -6.36 10.10 -14.90
C VAL A 84 -7.45 11.02 -14.34
N GLU A 85 -8.70 10.57 -14.41
CA GLU A 85 -9.83 11.29 -13.87
C GLU A 85 -9.96 11.12 -12.34
N PRO A 86 -10.58 12.07 -11.61
CA PRO A 86 -10.76 11.99 -10.16
C PRO A 86 -11.43 10.69 -9.67
N ALA A 87 -12.39 10.17 -10.42
CA ALA A 87 -13.06 8.91 -10.13
C ALA A 87 -12.12 7.70 -10.14
N SER A 88 -10.96 7.81 -10.78
CA SER A 88 -9.98 6.73 -10.90
C SER A 88 -9.03 6.58 -9.70
N THR A 89 -9.16 7.41 -8.66
CA THR A 89 -8.24 7.38 -7.49
C THR A 89 -8.25 6.02 -6.77
N ALA A 90 -9.40 5.34 -6.70
CA ALA A 90 -9.49 3.98 -6.15
C ALA A 90 -8.65 2.99 -6.95
N MET A 91 -8.67 3.09 -8.28
CA MET A 91 -7.86 2.23 -9.16
C MET A 91 -6.36 2.50 -9.02
N VAL A 92 -5.93 3.74 -8.76
CA VAL A 92 -4.53 4.04 -8.42
C VAL A 92 -4.13 3.31 -7.14
N THR A 93 -4.99 3.30 -6.12
CA THR A 93 -4.72 2.55 -4.87
C THR A 93 -4.52 1.06 -5.13
N LEU A 94 -5.36 0.45 -5.96
CA LEU A 94 -5.27 -0.97 -6.30
C LEU A 94 -4.06 -1.29 -7.18
N ALA A 95 -3.71 -0.44 -8.14
CA ALA A 95 -2.50 -0.58 -8.95
C ALA A 95 -1.23 -0.52 -8.07
N VAL A 96 -1.19 0.41 -7.10
CA VAL A 96 -0.10 0.50 -6.12
C VAL A 96 -0.12 -0.71 -5.18
N GLY A 97 -1.29 -1.19 -4.75
CA GLY A 97 -1.42 -2.40 -3.94
C GLY A 97 -0.80 -3.62 -4.63
N LEU A 98 -1.08 -3.78 -5.93
CA LEU A 98 -0.48 -4.85 -6.74
C LEU A 98 1.03 -4.69 -6.88
N ALA A 99 1.51 -3.46 -7.10
CA ALA A 99 2.94 -3.15 -7.18
C ALA A 99 3.68 -3.51 -5.88
N VAL A 100 3.15 -3.06 -4.74
CA VAL A 100 3.73 -3.36 -3.42
C VAL A 100 3.70 -4.85 -3.14
N ARG A 101 2.60 -5.54 -3.50
CA ARG A 101 2.48 -7.00 -3.37
C ARG A 101 3.55 -7.73 -4.19
N GLU A 102 3.80 -7.33 -5.44
CA GLU A 102 4.83 -7.97 -6.27
C GLU A 102 6.23 -7.78 -5.67
N ALA A 103 6.56 -6.56 -5.25
CA ALA A 103 7.84 -6.30 -4.58
C ALA A 103 7.98 -7.13 -3.29
N VAL A 104 6.97 -7.12 -2.41
CA VAL A 104 6.93 -7.89 -1.17
C VAL A 104 7.13 -9.38 -1.43
N ALA A 105 6.42 -9.95 -2.41
CA ALA A 105 6.52 -11.37 -2.75
C ALA A 105 7.96 -11.79 -3.15
N GLY A 106 8.70 -10.91 -3.83
CA GLY A 106 10.11 -11.15 -4.18
C GLY A 106 11.03 -11.29 -2.97
N TRP A 107 10.69 -10.64 -1.85
CA TRP A 107 11.47 -10.69 -0.62
C TRP A 107 11.13 -11.85 0.32
N VAL A 108 10.00 -12.52 0.10
CA VAL A 108 9.54 -13.65 0.93
C VAL A 108 9.18 -14.88 0.07
N PRO A 109 10.15 -15.46 -0.65
CA PRO A 109 9.88 -16.58 -1.54
C PRO A 109 9.22 -17.75 -0.79
N GLY A 110 8.19 -18.34 -1.40
CA GLY A 110 7.44 -19.46 -0.82
C GLY A 110 6.35 -19.05 0.18
N ARG A 111 6.18 -17.75 0.46
CA ARG A 111 5.05 -17.23 1.25
C ARG A 111 3.94 -16.69 0.35
N SER A 112 2.72 -16.81 0.80
CA SER A 112 1.57 -16.23 0.12
C SER A 112 1.48 -14.72 0.42
N ALA A 113 1.76 -13.88 -0.58
CA ALA A 113 1.58 -12.44 -0.50
C ALA A 113 0.38 -12.03 -1.37
N LEU A 114 -0.63 -11.38 -0.77
CA LEU A 114 -1.90 -11.03 -1.40
C LEU A 114 -2.29 -9.57 -1.10
N VAL A 115 -3.07 -8.96 -1.98
CA VAL A 115 -3.69 -7.66 -1.74
C VAL A 115 -5.00 -7.88 -0.98
N LYS A 116 -5.10 -7.36 0.22
CA LYS A 116 -6.38 -7.25 0.93
C LYS A 116 -7.02 -5.91 0.58
N TRP A 117 -8.13 -6.00 -0.14
CA TRP A 117 -8.90 -4.81 -0.52
C TRP A 117 -9.30 -3.97 0.72
N PRO A 118 -9.27 -2.62 0.64
CA PRO A 118 -8.92 -1.85 -0.56
C PRO A 118 -7.41 -1.50 -0.67
N ASN A 119 -6.59 -1.62 0.38
CA ASN A 119 -5.34 -0.87 0.45
C ASN A 119 -4.24 -1.52 1.30
N ASP A 120 -4.35 -2.80 1.62
CA ASP A 120 -3.38 -3.52 2.43
C ASP A 120 -2.69 -4.63 1.63
N VAL A 121 -1.43 -4.93 1.96
CA VAL A 121 -0.74 -6.13 1.49
C VAL A 121 -0.52 -7.05 2.67
N TRP A 122 -0.99 -8.28 2.52
CA TRP A 122 -0.87 -9.34 3.51
C TRP A 122 0.16 -10.37 3.11
N ILE A 123 0.86 -10.94 4.09
CA ILE A 123 1.61 -12.19 3.98
C ILE A 123 1.02 -13.14 5.00
N GLU A 124 0.62 -14.35 4.55
CA GLU A 124 0.02 -15.37 5.42
C GLU A 124 -1.09 -14.80 6.32
N ARG A 125 -2.00 -14.02 5.73
CA ARG A 125 -3.15 -13.36 6.39
C ARG A 125 -2.79 -12.27 7.42
N ARG A 126 -1.54 -11.82 7.47
CA ARG A 126 -1.09 -10.74 8.35
C ARG A 126 -0.60 -9.54 7.54
N LYS A 127 -0.94 -8.34 7.99
CA LYS A 127 -0.62 -7.10 7.29
C LYS A 127 0.88 -6.82 7.30
N CYS A 128 1.50 -6.78 6.12
CA CYS A 128 2.88 -6.38 5.91
C CYS A 128 3.02 -4.94 5.40
N ALA A 129 2.09 -4.48 4.57
CA ALA A 129 2.14 -3.12 4.05
C ALA A 129 0.75 -2.46 4.00
N GLY A 130 0.74 -1.14 3.97
CA GLY A 130 -0.47 -0.33 3.79
C GLY A 130 -0.24 0.81 2.83
N ILE A 131 -1.25 1.12 2.04
CA ILE A 131 -1.25 2.17 1.03
C ILE A 131 -2.29 3.22 1.41
N LEU A 132 -1.97 4.50 1.22
CA LEU A 132 -2.90 5.62 1.36
C LEU A 132 -2.75 6.52 0.15
N VAL A 133 -3.83 6.73 -0.59
CA VAL A 133 -3.85 7.59 -1.77
C VAL A 133 -4.81 8.74 -1.54
N GLU A 134 -4.31 9.96 -1.73
CA GLU A 134 -5.09 11.19 -1.64
C GLU A 134 -4.91 11.99 -2.92
N SER A 135 -5.99 12.40 -3.56
CA SER A 135 -5.95 13.24 -4.75
C SER A 135 -6.14 14.71 -4.37
N ARG A 136 -5.39 15.58 -5.03
CA ARG A 136 -5.60 17.01 -5.03
C ARG A 136 -6.19 17.41 -6.38
N THR A 137 -7.29 18.12 -6.34
CA THR A 137 -7.95 18.61 -7.55
C THR A 137 -7.85 20.13 -7.67
N ILE A 138 -7.75 20.63 -8.92
CA ILE A 138 -7.90 22.04 -9.26
C ILE A 138 -9.01 22.11 -10.30
N GLY A 139 -10.13 22.74 -9.94
CA GLY A 139 -11.33 22.68 -10.75
C GLY A 139 -11.85 21.24 -10.83
N THR A 140 -12.01 20.71 -12.04
CA THR A 140 -12.49 19.36 -12.33
C THR A 140 -11.38 18.34 -12.59
N SER A 141 -10.11 18.76 -12.57
CA SER A 141 -8.96 17.91 -12.93
C SER A 141 -8.11 17.57 -11.71
N ILE A 142 -7.49 16.40 -11.74
CA ILE A 142 -6.44 16.05 -10.78
C ILE A 142 -5.19 16.90 -11.06
N ASP A 143 -4.73 17.64 -10.05
CA ASP A 143 -3.44 18.32 -10.06
C ASP A 143 -2.32 17.35 -9.69
N SER A 144 -2.54 16.61 -8.64
CA SER A 144 -1.59 15.62 -8.13
C SER A 144 -2.28 14.54 -7.31
N VAL A 145 -1.64 13.38 -7.23
CA VAL A 145 -2.00 12.27 -6.36
C VAL A 145 -0.85 12.05 -5.39
N ILE A 146 -1.12 12.06 -4.12
CA ILE A 146 -0.14 11.73 -3.08
C ILE A 146 -0.34 10.27 -2.72
N ILE A 147 0.70 9.46 -2.96
CA ILE A 147 0.67 8.01 -2.74
C ILE A 147 1.58 7.71 -1.55
N GLY A 148 1.01 7.44 -0.39
CA GLY A 148 1.74 7.01 0.80
C GLY A 148 1.82 5.50 0.89
N VAL A 149 3.02 5.00 1.22
CA VAL A 149 3.28 3.58 1.41
C VAL A 149 4.07 3.37 2.69
N GLY A 150 3.58 2.47 3.54
CA GLY A 150 4.30 1.93 4.68
C GLY A 150 4.52 0.43 4.48
N VAL A 151 5.78 -0.03 4.58
CA VAL A 151 6.11 -1.46 4.53
C VAL A 151 6.86 -1.85 5.79
N ASN A 152 6.36 -2.86 6.47
CA ASN A 152 7.02 -3.48 7.60
C ASN A 152 8.16 -4.36 7.08
N VAL A 153 9.40 -3.95 7.31
CA VAL A 153 10.58 -4.64 6.75
C VAL A 153 11.27 -5.51 7.78
N ASN A 154 11.78 -4.92 8.85
CA ASN A 154 12.63 -5.59 9.84
C ASN A 154 11.99 -5.72 11.22
N ARG A 155 10.77 -5.26 11.41
CA ARG A 155 10.08 -5.30 12.70
C ARG A 155 9.80 -6.74 13.13
N LEU A 156 10.17 -7.07 14.37
CA LEU A 156 9.90 -8.37 14.99
C LEU A 156 8.96 -8.25 16.19
N GLU A 157 8.86 -7.04 16.77
CA GLU A 157 8.02 -6.77 17.93
C GLU A 157 6.90 -5.81 17.57
N TRP A 158 5.72 -6.06 18.10
CA TRP A 158 4.52 -5.32 17.78
C TRP A 158 3.82 -4.81 19.04
N PRO A 159 3.15 -3.65 19.00
CA PRO A 159 2.16 -3.31 20.01
C PRO A 159 1.15 -4.45 20.17
N VAL A 160 0.63 -4.64 21.37
CA VAL A 160 -0.29 -5.77 21.68
C VAL A 160 -1.47 -5.83 20.72
N GLU A 161 -1.99 -4.66 20.32
CA GLU A 161 -3.14 -4.52 19.42
C GLU A 161 -2.85 -4.97 17.98
N LEU A 162 -1.57 -5.09 17.60
CA LEU A 162 -1.12 -5.47 16.26
C LEU A 162 -0.45 -6.84 16.21
N ALA A 163 -0.09 -7.43 17.34
CA ALA A 163 0.74 -8.63 17.43
C ALA A 163 0.18 -9.85 16.67
N GLY A 164 -1.15 -9.98 16.58
CA GLY A 164 -1.82 -11.07 15.85
C GLY A 164 -2.13 -10.77 14.38
N THR A 165 -2.12 -9.49 13.98
CA THR A 165 -2.64 -9.04 12.69
C THR A 165 -1.60 -8.41 11.77
N ALA A 166 -0.41 -8.10 12.29
CA ALA A 166 0.70 -7.52 11.55
C ALA A 166 1.87 -8.49 11.43
N THR A 167 2.64 -8.32 10.35
CA THR A 167 3.90 -9.03 10.10
C THR A 167 4.89 -8.14 9.37
N SER A 168 6.12 -8.61 9.19
CA SER A 168 7.17 -7.94 8.42
C SER A 168 7.85 -8.91 7.46
N LEU A 169 8.56 -8.37 6.47
CA LEU A 169 9.36 -9.20 5.55
C LEU A 169 10.34 -10.09 6.31
N ARG A 170 11.02 -9.54 7.31
CA ARG A 170 11.98 -10.29 8.13
C ARG A 170 11.32 -11.41 8.93
N ALA A 171 10.15 -11.16 9.51
CA ALA A 171 9.44 -12.16 10.31
C ALA A 171 8.94 -13.35 9.48
N GLU A 172 8.72 -13.15 8.17
CA GLU A 172 8.23 -14.20 7.26
C GLU A 172 9.33 -14.97 6.55
N ARG A 173 10.60 -14.60 6.73
CA ARG A 173 11.74 -15.31 6.15
C ARG A 173 12.20 -16.44 7.07
N ALA A 174 12.66 -17.53 6.47
CA ALA A 174 13.29 -18.63 7.21
C ALA A 174 14.62 -18.22 7.85
N GLU A 175 15.37 -17.34 7.19
CA GLU A 175 16.61 -16.74 7.68
C GLU A 175 16.27 -15.37 8.25
N GLY A 176 16.43 -15.19 9.56
CA GLY A 176 15.99 -14.01 10.29
C GLY A 176 16.92 -12.79 10.22
N ASP A 177 17.83 -12.71 9.24
CA ASP A 177 18.72 -11.56 9.08
C ASP A 177 17.97 -10.30 8.69
N ALA A 178 18.49 -9.14 9.14
CA ALA A 178 17.92 -7.85 8.78
C ALA A 178 18.07 -7.59 7.28
N LEU A 179 17.00 -7.14 6.65
CA LEU A 179 16.96 -6.79 5.25
C LEU A 179 17.47 -5.37 5.04
N ASP A 180 18.07 -5.14 3.86
CA ASP A 180 18.45 -3.84 3.37
C ASP A 180 17.20 -3.02 3.02
N ARG A 181 16.82 -2.06 3.87
CA ARG A 181 15.64 -1.23 3.71
C ARG A 181 15.69 -0.36 2.45
N GLU A 182 16.87 0.10 2.07
CA GLU A 182 17.04 0.94 0.89
C GLU A 182 16.81 0.17 -0.40
N GLN A 183 17.27 -1.09 -0.45
CA GLN A 183 17.00 -1.97 -1.58
C GLN A 183 15.50 -2.32 -1.65
N VAL A 184 14.86 -2.64 -0.51
CA VAL A 184 13.40 -2.86 -0.47
C VAL A 184 12.63 -1.63 -0.95
N PHE A 185 13.03 -0.41 -0.52
CA PHE A 185 12.44 0.83 -0.98
C PHE A 185 12.55 0.98 -2.50
N ALA A 186 13.75 0.79 -3.06
CA ALA A 186 14.00 0.93 -4.49
C ALA A 186 13.18 -0.08 -5.32
N ASP A 187 13.04 -1.30 -4.84
CA ASP A 187 12.23 -2.34 -5.50
C ASP A 187 10.73 -1.99 -5.46
N VAL A 188 10.21 -1.56 -4.31
CA VAL A 188 8.82 -1.11 -4.18
C VAL A 188 8.54 0.07 -5.09
N LEU A 189 9.39 1.10 -5.08
CA LEU A 189 9.23 2.30 -5.92
C LEU A 189 9.22 1.94 -7.41
N SER A 190 10.09 1.00 -7.83
CA SER A 190 10.16 0.51 -9.20
C SER A 190 8.87 -0.15 -9.67
N HIS A 191 8.29 -1.01 -8.83
CA HIS A 191 7.05 -1.69 -9.16
C HIS A 191 5.88 -0.69 -9.19
N MET A 192 5.86 0.29 -8.27
CA MET A 192 4.83 1.33 -8.25
C MET A 192 4.83 2.16 -9.54
N GLU A 193 6.00 2.62 -9.98
CA GLU A 193 6.12 3.37 -11.24
C GLU A 193 5.55 2.57 -12.42
N LYS A 194 5.97 1.31 -12.58
CA LYS A 194 5.50 0.42 -13.66
C LYS A 194 3.99 0.20 -13.63
N TRP A 195 3.40 -0.07 -12.46
CA TRP A 195 1.98 -0.37 -12.37
C TRP A 195 1.10 0.86 -12.53
N VAL A 196 1.53 2.03 -12.05
CA VAL A 196 0.82 3.30 -12.31
C VAL A 196 0.91 3.68 -13.79
N GLU A 197 2.06 3.51 -14.44
CA GLU A 197 2.21 3.70 -15.89
C GLU A 197 1.31 2.74 -16.70
N ARG A 198 1.27 1.47 -16.29
CA ARG A 198 0.40 0.47 -16.90
C ARG A 198 -1.08 0.83 -16.76
N PHE A 199 -1.48 1.30 -15.58
CA PHE A 199 -2.84 1.78 -15.36
C PHE A 199 -3.19 2.95 -16.29
N VAL A 200 -2.32 3.96 -16.39
CA VAL A 200 -2.53 5.11 -17.28
C VAL A 200 -2.62 4.69 -18.75
N LYS A 201 -1.80 3.72 -19.17
CA LYS A 201 -1.73 3.26 -20.56
C LYS A 201 -2.85 2.31 -20.94
N ASP A 202 -3.10 1.30 -20.11
CA ASP A 202 -3.91 0.13 -20.45
C ASP A 202 -5.30 0.17 -19.77
N GLY A 203 -5.53 1.13 -18.87
CA GLY A 203 -6.81 1.34 -18.18
C GLY A 203 -7.10 0.38 -17.04
N ALA A 204 -8.27 0.58 -16.43
CA ALA A 204 -8.71 -0.16 -15.24
C ALA A 204 -8.80 -1.67 -15.44
N GLN A 205 -9.28 -2.11 -16.59
CA GLN A 205 -9.46 -3.54 -16.90
C GLN A 205 -8.16 -4.34 -16.79
N ALA A 206 -7.02 -3.75 -17.22
CA ALA A 206 -5.72 -4.41 -17.12
C ALA A 206 -5.27 -4.59 -15.65
N ILE A 207 -5.63 -3.64 -14.78
CA ILE A 207 -5.36 -3.74 -13.34
C ILE A 207 -6.26 -4.80 -12.71
N VAL A 208 -7.56 -4.79 -12.98
CA VAL A 208 -8.51 -5.77 -12.44
C VAL A 208 -8.06 -7.20 -12.78
N GLN A 209 -7.77 -7.48 -14.05
CA GLN A 209 -7.33 -8.80 -14.50
C GLN A 209 -6.04 -9.28 -13.82
N ALA A 210 -5.09 -8.37 -13.59
CA ALA A 210 -3.84 -8.71 -12.91
C ALA A 210 -4.03 -8.88 -11.39
N LEU A 211 -4.96 -8.15 -10.80
CA LEU A 211 -5.18 -8.11 -9.36
C LEU A 211 -6.10 -9.24 -8.86
N GLU A 212 -7.13 -9.64 -9.61
CA GLU A 212 -8.11 -10.64 -9.16
C GLU A 212 -7.46 -11.93 -8.62
N PRO A 213 -6.48 -12.57 -9.30
CA PRO A 213 -5.81 -13.78 -8.77
C PRO A 213 -4.90 -13.49 -7.56
N GLN A 214 -4.70 -12.24 -7.21
CA GLN A 214 -3.84 -11.79 -6.11
C GLN A 214 -4.62 -11.18 -4.94
N LEU A 215 -5.96 -11.22 -4.99
CA LEU A 215 -6.81 -10.71 -3.90
C LEU A 215 -6.90 -11.73 -2.77
N ALA A 216 -6.74 -11.23 -1.55
CA ALA A 216 -7.09 -11.97 -0.35
C ALA A 216 -8.62 -12.04 -0.18
N LEU A 217 -9.10 -13.04 0.52
CA LEU A 217 -10.49 -13.22 0.92
C LEU A 217 -11.49 -13.52 -0.22
N ILE A 218 -11.05 -13.76 -1.45
CA ILE A 218 -11.93 -14.15 -2.55
C ILE A 218 -12.66 -15.47 -2.19
N GLY A 219 -13.98 -15.47 -2.33
CA GLY A 219 -14.85 -16.58 -2.01
C GLY A 219 -15.11 -16.78 -0.52
N GLU A 220 -14.51 -15.97 0.35
CA GLU A 220 -14.72 -16.04 1.79
C GLU A 220 -15.91 -15.17 2.23
N LEU A 221 -16.55 -15.58 3.34
CA LEU A 221 -17.55 -14.76 4.04
C LEU A 221 -16.82 -13.62 4.75
N VAL A 222 -17.24 -12.40 4.46
CA VAL A 222 -16.64 -11.17 5.01
C VAL A 222 -17.71 -10.30 5.65
N THR A 223 -17.29 -9.52 6.64
CA THR A 223 -18.09 -8.45 7.24
C THR A 223 -17.54 -7.09 6.88
N TRP A 224 -18.41 -6.09 6.87
CA TRP A 224 -18.09 -4.67 6.84
C TRP A 224 -19.08 -3.91 7.73
N GLU A 225 -18.91 -2.58 7.87
CA GLU A 225 -19.68 -1.76 8.83
C GLU A 225 -21.19 -1.99 8.76
N ASP A 226 -21.74 -2.18 7.54
CA ASP A 226 -23.20 -2.25 7.31
C ASP A 226 -23.69 -3.64 6.87
N GLY A 227 -22.84 -4.69 6.91
CA GLY A 227 -23.30 -5.98 6.39
C GLY A 227 -22.32 -7.15 6.44
N ILE A 228 -22.80 -8.24 5.86
CA ILE A 228 -22.09 -9.52 5.69
C ILE A 228 -22.39 -10.10 4.32
N GLY A 229 -21.41 -10.76 3.70
CA GLY A 229 -21.58 -11.42 2.41
C GLY A 229 -20.29 -12.09 1.94
N VAL A 230 -20.35 -12.74 0.79
CA VAL A 230 -19.20 -13.41 0.17
C VAL A 230 -18.49 -12.44 -0.76
N PHE A 231 -17.19 -12.20 -0.53
CA PHE A 231 -16.37 -11.36 -1.39
C PHE A 231 -16.08 -12.07 -2.71
N GLU A 232 -16.56 -11.52 -3.83
CA GLU A 232 -16.45 -12.14 -5.15
C GLU A 232 -15.38 -11.53 -6.06
N GLY A 233 -14.86 -10.36 -5.73
CA GLY A 233 -13.87 -9.65 -6.56
C GLY A 233 -14.04 -8.16 -6.54
N ILE A 234 -13.54 -7.51 -7.58
CA ILE A 234 -13.61 -6.05 -7.75
C ILE A 234 -14.24 -5.69 -9.08
N ASP A 235 -14.94 -4.55 -9.11
CA ASP A 235 -15.47 -3.96 -10.32
C ASP A 235 -14.41 -3.09 -11.03
N HIS A 236 -14.71 -2.68 -12.27
CA HIS A 236 -13.79 -1.87 -13.10
C HIS A 236 -13.47 -0.49 -12.51
N ASP A 237 -14.25 0.01 -11.58
CA ASP A 237 -14.03 1.26 -10.84
C ASP A 237 -13.30 1.06 -9.51
N GLY A 238 -12.95 -0.20 -9.17
CA GLY A 238 -12.23 -0.58 -7.97
C GLY A 238 -13.12 -0.89 -6.76
N ALA A 239 -14.45 -0.85 -6.90
CA ALA A 239 -15.37 -1.26 -5.84
C ALA A 239 -15.27 -2.75 -5.54
N ALA A 240 -15.39 -3.15 -4.27
CA ALA A 240 -15.50 -4.55 -3.89
C ALA A 240 -16.89 -5.08 -4.24
N ARG A 241 -16.94 -6.20 -4.96
CA ARG A 241 -18.18 -6.91 -5.29
C ARG A 241 -18.43 -7.98 -4.24
N VAL A 242 -19.52 -7.84 -3.49
CA VAL A 242 -19.89 -8.73 -2.40
C VAL A 242 -21.30 -9.28 -2.62
N ARG A 243 -21.44 -10.61 -2.60
CA ARG A 243 -22.74 -11.28 -2.72
C ARG A 243 -23.36 -11.43 -1.34
N THR A 244 -24.56 -10.85 -1.19
CA THR A 244 -25.41 -10.92 0.00
C THR A 244 -26.69 -11.70 -0.31
N ASP A 245 -27.54 -11.93 0.66
CA ASP A 245 -28.88 -12.54 0.47
C ASP A 245 -29.77 -11.69 -0.46
N GLY A 246 -29.55 -10.38 -0.51
CA GLY A 246 -30.26 -9.44 -1.39
C GLY A 246 -29.71 -9.32 -2.81
N GLY A 247 -28.64 -10.05 -3.15
CA GLY A 247 -27.95 -9.94 -4.44
C GLY A 247 -26.51 -9.44 -4.31
N VAL A 248 -25.94 -8.99 -5.43
CA VAL A 248 -24.57 -8.46 -5.45
C VAL A 248 -24.57 -6.97 -5.13
N SER A 249 -23.74 -6.57 -4.19
CA SER A 249 -23.52 -5.17 -3.77
C SER A 249 -22.09 -4.75 -4.15
N SER A 250 -21.93 -3.50 -4.64
CA SER A 250 -20.63 -2.87 -4.91
C SER A 250 -20.29 -1.89 -3.79
N LEU A 251 -19.16 -2.11 -3.11
CA LEU A 251 -18.70 -1.32 -1.97
C LEU A 251 -17.50 -0.47 -2.41
N HIS A 252 -17.65 0.86 -2.37
CA HIS A 252 -16.60 1.81 -2.78
C HIS A 252 -15.67 2.22 -1.63
N ALA A 253 -16.15 2.15 -0.38
CA ALA A 253 -15.41 2.50 0.80
C ALA A 253 -15.89 1.62 1.97
N ALA A 254 -15.16 0.56 2.25
CA ALA A 254 -15.45 -0.35 3.34
C ALA A 254 -14.16 -1.03 3.82
N ARG A 255 -14.22 -1.62 5.00
CA ARG A 255 -13.18 -2.52 5.48
C ARG A 255 -13.76 -3.93 5.50
N LEU A 256 -13.32 -4.77 4.58
CA LEU A 256 -13.71 -6.17 4.59
C LEU A 256 -12.88 -6.92 5.63
N GLU A 257 -13.53 -7.57 6.58
CA GLU A 257 -12.86 -8.45 7.54
C GLU A 257 -13.39 -9.87 7.36
N PRO A 258 -12.52 -10.89 7.42
CA PRO A 258 -12.99 -12.26 7.39
C PRO A 258 -13.89 -12.52 8.59
N VAL A 259 -14.97 -13.24 8.37
CA VAL A 259 -15.70 -13.83 9.49
C VAL A 259 -14.84 -14.98 9.98
N ASP A 260 -14.28 -14.87 11.18
CA ASP A 260 -13.60 -15.99 11.81
C ASP A 260 -14.61 -17.13 11.89
N ALA A 261 -14.34 -18.21 11.16
CA ALA A 261 -15.10 -19.43 11.31
C ALA A 261 -14.82 -19.93 12.74
N ASP A 262 -15.66 -19.57 13.69
CA ASP A 262 -15.77 -20.31 14.94
C ASP A 262 -16.22 -21.73 14.55
N PRO A 263 -15.36 -22.77 14.68
CA PRO A 263 -15.74 -24.13 14.32
C PRO A 263 -16.89 -24.69 15.16
N GLY A 264 -17.39 -23.91 16.13
CA GLY A 264 -18.53 -24.26 16.99
C GLY A 264 -19.89 -23.68 16.58
N ALA A 265 -19.97 -22.76 15.59
CA ALA A 265 -21.24 -22.09 15.25
C ALA A 265 -22.05 -22.79 14.13
N LEU A 266 -21.62 -23.96 13.66
CA LEU A 266 -22.31 -24.79 12.64
C LEU A 266 -22.68 -26.19 13.18
N ALA A 267 -23.10 -26.28 14.43
CA ALA A 267 -23.68 -27.51 15.00
C ALA A 267 -25.15 -27.30 15.33
#